data_2b4eceb4a90215c93e1c990afd9ff35d
#
_entry.id   2b4eceb4a90215c93e1c990afd9ff35d
#
_cell.length_a   1.000
_cell.length_b   1.000
_cell.length_c   1.000
_cell.angle_alpha   90.00
_cell.angle_beta   90.00
_cell.angle_gamma   90.00
#
_symmetry.space_group_name_H-M   'P 1'
#
loop_
_entity.id
_entity.type
_entity.pdbx_description
1 polymer ?
#
loop_
_entity_poly.entity_id
_entity_poly.type
_entity_poly.pdbx_seq_one_letter_code
_entity_poly.pdbx_strand_id
1 'polypeptide(L)'
;MITLSVNQIKNKRIHKGGTKMNMKKFTKRILAIVAAGVMTMGMAMPAMAAEGTTTDTVNNAKEAYISKVYNTEVGKAEAFSFTATQITDGDDVIKTAHTVTIPTIRFDATDLGTTTKIAKVDCGTFTEAGKYSYTVKENAQATPDVEKTDYEELIMSKAEYRMDVYVQETTSGLEINKIIVNILKDDKGVESGEGTGKVDIGDSDQNGFKFVNTYVQEAGTGERPDPTNPDPDYTTNGSLNVLKKVVKNVNSKDATAPDSNEEFDFTAEFTFPAGTDQTTLGGVKANGTVITLADGKTHTFKLKDKDNMKFTELPVGTTIKVTEAAKANYKGSAVVTLNGVETSIAAAKYNEALIANGKLGQKKNIVDVTNRYNNVPTTGIIMNVLPYVLMIALCGAALTAFVVFKRRRVQK
;
A
#
# COMPACT_ATOMS: atom_id res chain seq x y z
N MET A 1 -11.65 42.22 -40.69
CA MET A 1 -11.44 43.67 -40.53
C MET A 1 -10.74 43.88 -39.21
N ILE A 2 -9.51 44.33 -39.31
CA ILE A 2 -8.62 45.16 -38.49
C ILE A 2 -7.97 44.37 -37.33
N THR A 3 -6.77 43.87 -37.51
CA THR A 3 -5.38 44.37 -37.66
C THR A 3 -4.78 45.16 -36.49
N LEU A 4 -3.67 44.60 -35.95
CA LEU A 4 -2.46 45.26 -35.44
C LEU A 4 -2.56 45.98 -34.07
N SER A 5 -1.59 45.94 -33.16
CA SER A 5 -0.17 46.28 -33.37
C SER A 5 0.68 46.01 -32.10
N VAL A 6 1.89 45.61 -32.37
CA VAL A 6 3.16 45.60 -31.62
C VAL A 6 3.51 46.97 -30.97
N ASN A 7 4.14 46.96 -29.78
CA ASN A 7 5.38 47.73 -29.46
C ASN A 7 5.77 47.48 -27.97
N GLN A 8 6.94 46.90 -27.73
CA GLN A 8 8.23 47.48 -27.36
C GLN A 8 8.21 48.55 -26.24
N ILE A 9 8.97 48.32 -25.18
CA ILE A 9 9.94 49.29 -24.59
C ILE A 9 10.78 48.60 -23.48
N LYS A 10 12.05 48.41 -23.80
CA LYS A 10 13.34 48.89 -23.21
C LYS A 10 13.69 48.54 -21.75
N ASN A 11 14.79 47.83 -21.71
CA ASN A 11 15.96 47.87 -20.84
C ASN A 11 16.02 48.88 -19.68
N LYS A 12 16.34 48.37 -18.49
CA LYS A 12 17.19 49.09 -17.54
C LYS A 12 18.18 48.14 -16.85
N ARG A 13 19.45 48.30 -17.16
CA ARG A 13 20.61 47.74 -16.42
C ARG A 13 20.73 48.44 -15.10
N ILE A 14 20.98 47.72 -14.01
CA ILE A 14 21.71 48.21 -12.83
C ILE A 14 22.64 47.14 -12.28
N HIS A 15 23.77 47.55 -11.82
CA HIS A 15 25.04 46.92 -11.54
C HIS A 15 25.13 45.96 -10.38
N LYS A 16 25.98 44.95 -10.57
CA LYS A 16 27.06 44.37 -9.72
C LYS A 16 26.93 44.40 -8.20
N GLY A 17 26.97 43.20 -7.61
CA GLY A 17 27.44 42.89 -6.30
C GLY A 17 27.73 41.38 -6.22
N GLY A 18 29.00 41.02 -6.52
CA GLY A 18 29.41 39.61 -6.51
C GLY A 18 29.66 39.08 -5.10
N THR A 19 29.11 37.93 -4.82
CA THR A 19 29.64 37.06 -3.75
C THR A 19 29.71 35.65 -4.34
N LYS A 20 30.94 35.21 -4.58
CA LYS A 20 31.22 33.82 -5.01
C LYS A 20 30.86 32.86 -3.84
N MET A 21 29.76 32.18 -3.94
CA MET A 21 29.44 31.08 -3.05
C MET A 21 29.95 29.78 -3.62
N ASN A 22 30.80 29.13 -2.84
CA ASN A 22 31.60 27.96 -3.16
C ASN A 22 30.71 26.72 -3.35
N MET A 23 30.51 26.29 -4.59
CA MET A 23 29.59 25.24 -5.06
C MET A 23 30.13 23.81 -4.87
N LYS A 24 31.01 23.57 -3.88
CA LYS A 24 31.60 22.24 -3.63
C LYS A 24 31.13 21.53 -2.35
N LYS A 25 30.14 22.06 -1.63
CA LYS A 25 29.61 21.39 -0.41
C LYS A 25 28.13 21.03 -0.44
N PHE A 26 27.44 21.14 -1.57
CA PHE A 26 26.00 20.85 -1.68
C PHE A 26 25.67 19.48 -2.28
N THR A 27 26.66 18.75 -2.78
CA THR A 27 26.44 17.46 -3.49
C THR A 27 26.57 16.20 -2.61
N LYS A 28 26.69 16.33 -1.29
CA LYS A 28 26.80 15.16 -0.37
C LYS A 28 25.68 14.99 0.65
N ARG A 29 24.61 15.76 0.60
CA ARG A 29 23.47 15.64 1.56
C ARG A 29 22.10 15.37 0.94
N ILE A 30 22.00 15.10 -0.35
CA ILE A 30 20.72 14.75 -1.03
C ILE A 30 20.64 13.26 -1.44
N LEU A 31 21.64 12.45 -1.06
CA LEU A 31 21.65 11.02 -1.42
C LEU A 31 21.25 10.07 -0.26
N ALA A 32 20.59 10.55 0.76
CA ALA A 32 20.20 9.73 1.92
C ALA A 32 18.69 9.77 2.26
N ILE A 33 17.82 10.32 1.42
CA ILE A 33 16.35 10.40 1.70
C ILE A 33 15.51 9.76 0.57
N VAL A 34 16.11 9.07 -0.41
CA VAL A 34 15.37 8.40 -1.49
C VAL A 34 15.34 6.87 -1.35
N ALA A 35 15.81 6.32 -0.24
CA ALA A 35 15.82 4.86 -0.03
C ALA A 35 14.74 4.34 0.94
N ALA A 36 13.69 5.11 1.25
CA ALA A 36 12.63 4.66 2.15
C ALA A 36 11.23 5.13 1.70
N GLY A 37 10.90 5.02 0.42
CA GLY A 37 9.60 5.50 -0.05
C GLY A 37 9.17 5.08 -1.44
N VAL A 38 9.68 3.97 -1.97
CA VAL A 38 9.16 3.44 -3.25
C VAL A 38 8.96 1.93 -3.10
N MET A 39 7.97 1.57 -2.32
CA MET A 39 7.28 0.29 -2.44
C MET A 39 5.81 0.57 -2.25
N THR A 40 5.14 0.93 -3.33
CA THR A 40 3.70 0.71 -3.55
C THR A 40 3.30 1.55 -4.75
N MET A 41 3.16 0.93 -5.84
CA MET A 41 2.07 1.04 -6.81
C MET A 41 2.49 0.19 -7.99
N GLY A 42 1.93 -1.00 -8.07
CA GLY A 42 1.89 -1.75 -9.32
C GLY A 42 1.03 -0.99 -10.32
N MET A 43 1.50 0.17 -10.75
CA MET A 43 1.07 0.73 -12.01
C MET A 43 1.95 0.09 -13.06
N ALA A 44 1.33 -0.67 -13.96
CA ALA A 44 1.91 -0.94 -15.25
C ALA A 44 2.25 0.42 -15.86
N MET A 45 3.49 0.86 -15.72
CA MET A 45 3.99 1.98 -16.51
C MET A 45 4.04 1.47 -17.94
N PRO A 46 3.38 2.14 -18.91
CA PRO A 46 3.72 1.91 -20.29
C PRO A 46 5.22 2.23 -20.41
N ALA A 47 5.96 1.30 -21.00
CA ALA A 47 7.36 1.52 -21.31
C ALA A 47 7.43 2.77 -22.23
N MET A 48 7.68 3.92 -21.63
CA MET A 48 8.10 5.11 -22.37
C MET A 48 9.48 4.78 -22.90
N ALA A 49 9.58 4.60 -24.20
CA ALA A 49 10.84 4.51 -24.89
C ALA A 49 11.66 5.76 -24.52
N ALA A 50 12.73 5.57 -23.77
CA ALA A 50 13.74 6.60 -23.64
C ALA A 50 14.37 6.79 -25.03
N GLU A 51 14.23 7.97 -25.62
CA GLU A 51 15.06 8.39 -26.73
C GLU A 51 16.52 8.47 -26.26
N GLY A 52 17.25 7.41 -26.49
CA GLY A 52 18.68 7.32 -26.25
C GLY A 52 19.32 6.56 -27.39
N THR A 53 19.98 7.29 -28.27
CA THR A 53 20.97 6.89 -29.28
C THR A 53 20.90 5.44 -29.76
N THR A 54 20.29 5.31 -30.94
CA THR A 54 20.21 4.10 -31.74
C THR A 54 21.58 3.50 -32.04
N THR A 55 21.89 2.38 -31.40
CA THR A 55 22.46 1.26 -32.11
C THR A 55 21.30 0.28 -32.30
N ASP A 56 20.77 0.20 -33.50
CA ASP A 56 19.83 -0.80 -33.95
C ASP A 56 20.46 -2.19 -33.86
N THR A 57 20.59 -2.75 -32.68
CA THR A 57 20.62 -4.19 -32.53
C THR A 57 19.18 -4.65 -32.69
N VAL A 58 18.81 -4.99 -33.92
CA VAL A 58 17.57 -5.73 -34.21
C VAL A 58 17.65 -6.99 -33.34
N ASN A 59 16.93 -6.99 -32.22
CA ASN A 59 16.88 -8.12 -31.31
C ASN A 59 16.01 -9.20 -31.99
N ASN A 60 16.65 -10.00 -32.85
CA ASN A 60 16.05 -11.18 -33.46
C ASN A 60 16.06 -12.30 -32.43
N ALA A 61 15.25 -12.18 -31.38
CA ALA A 61 15.07 -13.22 -30.42
C ALA A 61 14.54 -14.46 -31.12
N LYS A 62 15.27 -15.55 -31.08
CA LYS A 62 14.88 -16.86 -31.65
C LYS A 62 14.17 -17.75 -30.61
N GLU A 63 14.11 -17.30 -29.38
CA GLU A 63 13.47 -17.95 -28.25
C GLU A 63 12.55 -16.96 -27.54
N ALA A 64 11.49 -17.48 -26.96
CA ALA A 64 10.56 -16.70 -26.14
C ALA A 64 10.39 -17.37 -24.77
N TYR A 65 10.25 -16.57 -23.75
CA TYR A 65 10.01 -16.99 -22.40
C TYR A 65 8.76 -16.29 -21.86
N ILE A 66 7.95 -17.01 -21.08
CA ILE A 66 6.84 -16.45 -20.31
C ILE A 66 7.33 -16.16 -18.90
N SER A 67 7.01 -14.99 -18.37
CA SER A 67 7.19 -14.60 -16.99
C SER A 67 5.88 -14.77 -16.24
N LYS A 68 5.86 -15.63 -15.22
CA LYS A 68 4.72 -15.81 -14.33
C LYS A 68 5.03 -15.19 -12.97
N VAL A 69 4.24 -14.18 -12.59
CA VAL A 69 4.28 -13.55 -11.27
C VAL A 69 3.13 -14.08 -10.43
N TYR A 70 3.43 -14.50 -9.23
CA TYR A 70 2.44 -14.93 -8.24
C TYR A 70 2.65 -14.16 -6.94
N ASN A 71 1.59 -13.49 -6.51
CA ASN A 71 1.54 -12.75 -5.25
C ASN A 71 0.75 -13.56 -4.23
N THR A 72 1.32 -13.82 -3.05
CA THR A 72 0.62 -14.45 -1.93
C THR A 72 1.30 -14.11 -0.61
N GLU A 73 0.52 -13.79 0.41
CA GLU A 73 1.01 -13.55 1.77
C GLU A 73 0.87 -14.79 2.67
N VAL A 74 0.30 -15.86 2.13
CA VAL A 74 0.12 -17.15 2.81
C VAL A 74 0.68 -18.28 1.92
N GLY A 75 1.11 -19.36 2.55
CA GLY A 75 1.70 -20.50 1.86
C GLY A 75 0.68 -21.30 1.06
N LYS A 76 0.28 -20.79 -0.11
CA LYS A 76 -0.65 -21.46 -1.04
C LYS A 76 0.11 -21.93 -2.27
N ALA A 77 0.25 -23.24 -2.42
CA ALA A 77 0.85 -23.84 -3.62
C ALA A 77 -0.13 -23.81 -4.77
N GLU A 78 0.31 -23.37 -5.96
CA GLU A 78 -0.51 -23.24 -7.16
C GLU A 78 0.26 -23.59 -8.42
N ALA A 79 -0.46 -24.03 -9.44
CA ALA A 79 0.10 -24.31 -10.76
C ALA A 79 -0.74 -23.64 -11.85
N PHE A 80 -0.06 -22.91 -12.72
CA PHE A 80 -0.69 -22.12 -13.78
C PHE A 80 -0.30 -22.67 -15.14
N SER A 81 -1.30 -22.87 -16.00
CA SER A 81 -1.11 -23.37 -17.36
C SER A 81 -1.56 -22.33 -18.39
N PHE A 82 -1.05 -22.47 -19.61
CA PHE A 82 -1.22 -21.49 -20.67
C PHE A 82 -1.65 -22.19 -21.95
N THR A 83 -2.36 -21.44 -22.79
CA THR A 83 -2.78 -21.90 -24.12
C THR A 83 -2.26 -20.93 -25.16
N ALA A 84 -1.62 -21.47 -26.20
CA ALA A 84 -1.26 -20.77 -27.43
C ALA A 84 -2.20 -21.29 -28.55
N THR A 85 -3.13 -20.43 -28.99
CA THR A 85 -4.07 -20.75 -30.06
C THR A 85 -3.57 -20.15 -31.36
N GLN A 86 -3.35 -20.97 -32.38
CA GLN A 86 -2.90 -20.49 -33.69
C GLN A 86 -3.96 -19.61 -34.35
N ILE A 87 -3.53 -18.49 -34.90
CA ILE A 87 -4.33 -17.59 -35.74
C ILE A 87 -4.09 -17.97 -37.19
N THR A 88 -5.15 -18.39 -37.85
CA THR A 88 -5.12 -18.82 -39.27
C THR A 88 -5.81 -17.85 -40.19
N ASP A 89 -6.46 -16.82 -39.63
CA ASP A 89 -7.10 -15.76 -40.40
C ASP A 89 -6.06 -14.69 -40.77
N GLY A 90 -5.95 -14.38 -42.04
CA GLY A 90 -5.00 -13.41 -42.60
C GLY A 90 -4.24 -14.00 -43.78
N ASP A 91 -3.86 -13.14 -44.70
CA ASP A 91 -3.16 -13.56 -45.96
C ASP A 91 -1.64 -13.73 -45.74
N ASP A 92 -1.12 -13.19 -44.59
CA ASP A 92 0.32 -13.17 -44.26
C ASP A 92 0.71 -14.24 -43.24
N VAL A 93 -0.20 -15.11 -42.83
CA VAL A 93 0.04 -16.18 -41.84
C VAL A 93 -0.06 -17.56 -42.39
N ILE A 94 0.77 -18.47 -41.88
CA ILE A 94 0.69 -19.90 -42.22
C ILE A 94 -0.59 -20.51 -41.62
N LYS A 95 -1.35 -21.20 -42.48
CA LYS A 95 -2.63 -21.83 -42.11
C LYS A 95 -2.50 -23.32 -41.76
N THR A 96 -1.36 -23.92 -42.08
CA THR A 96 -1.05 -25.30 -41.68
C THR A 96 -0.98 -25.37 -40.17
N ALA A 97 -1.71 -26.34 -39.60
CA ALA A 97 -1.80 -26.49 -38.15
C ALA A 97 -0.43 -26.73 -37.52
N HIS A 98 -0.11 -25.93 -36.54
CA HIS A 98 1.12 -26.02 -35.77
C HIS A 98 0.84 -25.78 -34.27
N THR A 99 1.47 -26.56 -33.40
CA THR A 99 1.27 -26.50 -31.96
C THR A 99 2.50 -25.91 -31.27
N VAL A 100 2.25 -24.91 -30.43
CA VAL A 100 3.21 -24.34 -29.47
C VAL A 100 2.82 -24.85 -28.09
N THR A 101 3.81 -25.31 -27.33
CA THR A 101 3.63 -25.79 -25.96
C THR A 101 4.25 -24.85 -24.97
N ILE A 102 3.53 -24.52 -23.92
CA ILE A 102 4.02 -23.69 -22.80
C ILE A 102 3.94 -24.54 -21.54
N PRO A 103 5.08 -24.73 -20.84
CA PRO A 103 5.10 -25.52 -19.62
C PRO A 103 4.22 -24.94 -18.54
N THR A 104 3.57 -25.79 -17.75
CA THR A 104 2.89 -25.38 -16.52
C THR A 104 3.90 -24.87 -15.51
N ILE A 105 3.66 -23.68 -14.98
CA ILE A 105 4.51 -23.03 -13.97
C ILE A 105 3.91 -23.29 -12.60
N ARG A 106 4.71 -23.81 -11.67
CA ARG A 106 4.31 -24.23 -10.31
C ARG A 106 4.95 -23.37 -9.26
N PHE A 107 4.17 -23.00 -8.26
CA PHE A 107 4.60 -22.32 -7.05
C PHE A 107 4.35 -23.22 -5.84
N ASP A 108 5.26 -23.17 -4.89
CA ASP A 108 5.20 -23.96 -3.66
C ASP A 108 4.66 -23.11 -2.50
N ALA A 109 4.25 -23.74 -1.42
CA ALA A 109 3.79 -23.07 -0.21
C ALA A 109 4.84 -22.18 0.47
N THR A 110 6.11 -22.29 0.07
CA THR A 110 7.21 -21.43 0.54
C THR A 110 7.44 -20.19 -0.31
N ASP A 111 6.79 -20.10 -1.48
CA ASP A 111 6.85 -18.93 -2.36
C ASP A 111 5.94 -17.82 -1.80
N LEU A 112 6.47 -17.00 -0.87
CA LEU A 112 5.72 -15.93 -0.21
C LEU A 112 6.07 -14.54 -0.77
N GLY A 113 5.14 -13.61 -0.65
CA GLY A 113 5.25 -12.27 -1.22
C GLY A 113 5.04 -12.28 -2.72
N THR A 114 5.88 -11.57 -3.46
CA THR A 114 5.88 -11.56 -4.93
C THR A 114 6.97 -12.47 -5.44
N THR A 115 6.60 -13.57 -6.07
CA THR A 115 7.55 -14.52 -6.67
C THR A 115 7.37 -14.57 -8.18
N THR A 116 8.48 -14.56 -8.91
CA THR A 116 8.50 -14.66 -10.38
C THR A 116 9.19 -15.94 -10.81
N LYS A 117 8.54 -16.69 -11.72
CA LYS A 117 9.13 -17.85 -12.38
C LYS A 117 9.02 -17.69 -13.89
N ILE A 118 10.03 -18.18 -14.61
CA ILE A 118 10.15 -18.02 -16.06
C ILE A 118 10.16 -19.42 -16.69
N ALA A 119 9.43 -19.56 -17.80
CA ALA A 119 9.40 -20.78 -18.57
C ALA A 119 9.60 -20.49 -20.06
N LYS A 120 10.43 -21.32 -20.71
CA LYS A 120 10.66 -21.24 -22.14
C LYS A 120 9.43 -21.75 -22.90
N VAL A 121 9.05 -21.02 -23.94
CA VAL A 121 8.03 -21.44 -24.90
C VAL A 121 8.63 -22.46 -25.85
N ASP A 122 8.05 -23.65 -25.94
CA ASP A 122 8.45 -24.66 -26.91
C ASP A 122 7.64 -24.50 -28.20
N CYS A 123 8.32 -24.00 -29.21
CA CYS A 123 7.72 -23.80 -30.53
C CYS A 123 7.66 -25.06 -31.38
N GLY A 124 8.19 -26.20 -30.95
CA GLY A 124 8.19 -27.43 -31.70
C GLY A 124 8.96 -27.37 -33.02
N THR A 125 8.59 -28.22 -34.01
CA THR A 125 9.22 -28.29 -35.31
C THR A 125 8.27 -27.78 -36.40
N PHE A 126 8.75 -26.82 -37.19
CA PHE A 126 7.99 -26.22 -38.29
C PHE A 126 8.07 -27.07 -39.57
N THR A 127 7.01 -27.00 -40.38
CA THR A 127 6.91 -27.77 -41.65
C THR A 127 7.08 -26.92 -42.90
N GLU A 128 6.96 -25.59 -42.77
CA GLU A 128 7.14 -24.66 -43.88
C GLU A 128 7.67 -23.30 -43.36
N ALA A 129 8.35 -22.55 -44.24
CA ALA A 129 8.80 -21.20 -43.95
C ALA A 129 7.65 -20.20 -44.04
N GLY A 130 7.63 -19.22 -43.14
CA GLY A 130 6.61 -18.18 -43.11
C GLY A 130 6.36 -17.64 -41.71
N LYS A 131 5.24 -16.96 -41.57
CA LYS A 131 4.82 -16.35 -40.28
C LYS A 131 3.73 -17.20 -39.66
N TYR A 132 3.99 -17.71 -38.46
CA TYR A 132 3.01 -18.35 -37.59
C TYR A 132 2.59 -17.36 -36.51
N SER A 133 1.29 -17.19 -36.30
CA SER A 133 0.74 -16.26 -35.33
C SER A 133 -0.10 -17.02 -34.30
N TYR A 134 0.02 -16.61 -33.02
CA TYR A 134 -0.70 -17.24 -31.91
C TYR A 134 -1.29 -16.19 -30.99
N THR A 135 -2.48 -16.46 -30.48
CA THR A 135 -2.99 -15.79 -29.26
C THR A 135 -2.56 -16.63 -28.06
N VAL A 136 -1.84 -16.00 -27.14
CA VAL A 136 -1.37 -16.65 -25.90
C VAL A 136 -2.08 -16.04 -24.70
N LYS A 137 -2.65 -16.90 -23.86
CA LYS A 137 -3.31 -16.51 -22.62
C LYS A 137 -3.16 -17.58 -21.54
N GLU A 138 -3.33 -17.18 -20.31
CA GLU A 138 -3.42 -18.09 -19.18
C GLU A 138 -4.78 -18.78 -19.18
N ASN A 139 -4.83 -20.05 -18.78
CA ASN A 139 -6.07 -20.76 -18.59
C ASN A 139 -6.81 -20.23 -17.36
N ALA A 140 -8.15 -20.23 -17.42
CA ALA A 140 -8.99 -19.57 -16.41
C ALA A 140 -8.96 -20.24 -15.02
N GLN A 141 -8.39 -21.43 -14.90
CA GLN A 141 -8.32 -22.20 -13.65
C GLN A 141 -6.88 -22.57 -13.33
N ALA A 142 -6.50 -22.39 -12.07
CA ALA A 142 -5.25 -22.90 -11.51
C ALA A 142 -5.40 -24.36 -11.05
N THR A 143 -4.31 -24.97 -10.60
CA THR A 143 -4.34 -26.33 -10.03
C THR A 143 -3.58 -26.37 -8.70
N PRO A 144 -4.24 -26.61 -7.55
CA PRO A 144 -5.69 -26.83 -7.40
C PRO A 144 -6.52 -25.58 -7.76
N ASP A 145 -7.76 -25.78 -8.15
CA ASP A 145 -8.68 -24.65 -8.37
C ASP A 145 -9.06 -24.01 -7.04
N VAL A 146 -9.04 -22.68 -6.99
CA VAL A 146 -9.46 -21.91 -5.84
C VAL A 146 -10.81 -21.29 -6.14
N GLU A 147 -11.87 -21.92 -5.63
CA GLU A 147 -13.19 -21.32 -5.68
C GLU A 147 -13.21 -20.04 -4.86
N LYS A 148 -13.79 -18.98 -5.41
CA LYS A 148 -14.00 -17.74 -4.68
C LYS A 148 -14.99 -18.00 -3.55
N THR A 149 -14.56 -17.69 -2.32
CA THR A 149 -15.41 -17.72 -1.11
C THR A 149 -15.54 -16.32 -0.52
N ASP A 150 -16.23 -16.20 0.60
CA ASP A 150 -16.30 -14.93 1.34
C ASP A 150 -14.93 -14.53 1.93
N TYR A 151 -14.00 -15.49 2.09
CA TYR A 151 -12.74 -15.29 2.81
C TYR A 151 -11.49 -15.48 1.96
N GLU A 152 -11.61 -16.02 0.75
CA GLU A 152 -10.47 -16.21 -0.14
C GLU A 152 -10.84 -16.06 -1.61
N GLU A 153 -9.90 -15.59 -2.41
CA GLU A 153 -10.02 -15.54 -3.86
C GLU A 153 -8.65 -15.65 -4.54
N LEU A 154 -8.64 -16.23 -5.72
CA LEU A 154 -7.50 -16.21 -6.63
C LEU A 154 -7.82 -15.27 -7.80
N ILE A 155 -7.16 -14.13 -7.82
CA ILE A 155 -7.27 -13.14 -8.90
C ILE A 155 -6.36 -13.59 -10.03
N MET A 156 -6.97 -14.08 -11.12
CA MET A 156 -6.27 -14.58 -12.30
C MET A 156 -5.93 -13.45 -13.27
N SER A 157 -4.78 -13.57 -13.94
CA SER A 157 -4.41 -12.69 -15.04
C SER A 157 -5.41 -12.81 -16.20
N LYS A 158 -5.80 -11.65 -16.73
CA LYS A 158 -6.60 -11.54 -17.96
C LYS A 158 -5.76 -11.10 -19.15
N ALA A 159 -4.43 -11.16 -19.01
CA ALA A 159 -3.53 -10.77 -20.07
C ALA A 159 -3.68 -11.67 -21.29
N GLU A 160 -3.66 -11.04 -22.45
CA GLU A 160 -3.63 -11.71 -23.76
C GLU A 160 -2.49 -11.13 -24.58
N TYR A 161 -1.77 -12.01 -25.25
CA TYR A 161 -0.64 -11.64 -26.11
C TYR A 161 -0.80 -12.22 -27.49
N ARG A 162 -0.33 -11.49 -28.51
CA ARG A 162 -0.10 -12.02 -29.85
C ARG A 162 1.39 -12.35 -29.97
N MET A 163 1.69 -13.60 -30.28
CA MET A 163 3.05 -14.07 -30.54
C MET A 163 3.17 -14.44 -32.03
N ASP A 164 4.04 -13.74 -32.76
CA ASP A 164 4.36 -13.97 -34.16
C ASP A 164 5.73 -14.63 -34.25
N VAL A 165 5.80 -15.86 -34.79
CA VAL A 165 7.03 -16.63 -35.02
C VAL A 165 7.33 -16.60 -36.52
N TYR A 166 8.45 -16.06 -36.89
CA TYR A 166 8.93 -16.00 -38.27
C TYR A 166 9.93 -17.14 -38.50
N VAL A 167 9.61 -18.02 -39.42
CA VAL A 167 10.40 -19.19 -39.80
C VAL A 167 10.97 -18.98 -41.20
N GLN A 168 12.25 -19.25 -41.35
CA GLN A 168 12.99 -19.14 -42.61
C GLN A 168 13.56 -20.52 -43.00
N GLU A 169 13.69 -20.73 -44.31
CA GLU A 169 14.47 -21.84 -44.83
C GLU A 169 15.97 -21.49 -44.85
N THR A 170 16.79 -22.39 -44.38
CA THR A 170 18.25 -22.27 -44.36
C THR A 170 18.87 -23.50 -45.00
N THR A 171 20.18 -23.53 -45.20
CA THR A 171 20.91 -24.72 -45.67
C THR A 171 20.82 -25.88 -44.69
N SER A 172 20.48 -25.62 -43.43
CA SER A 172 20.33 -26.63 -42.37
C SER A 172 18.88 -27.10 -42.18
N GLY A 173 17.91 -26.51 -42.92
CA GLY A 173 16.49 -26.74 -42.77
C GLY A 173 15.71 -25.50 -42.32
N LEU A 174 14.54 -25.72 -41.73
CA LEU A 174 13.69 -24.64 -41.23
C LEU A 174 14.17 -24.18 -39.86
N GLU A 175 14.37 -22.88 -39.70
CA GLU A 175 14.82 -22.26 -38.44
C GLU A 175 13.98 -21.04 -38.08
N ILE A 176 13.77 -20.81 -36.80
CA ILE A 176 13.20 -19.56 -36.30
C ILE A 176 14.16 -18.41 -36.61
N ASN A 177 13.70 -17.45 -37.40
CA ASN A 177 14.43 -16.22 -37.67
C ASN A 177 14.26 -15.22 -36.53
N LYS A 178 13.00 -15.01 -36.10
CA LYS A 178 12.67 -14.11 -34.99
C LYS A 178 11.30 -14.45 -34.41
N ILE A 179 11.11 -14.06 -33.12
CA ILE A 179 9.81 -14.07 -32.45
C ILE A 179 9.51 -12.64 -32.01
N ILE A 180 8.27 -12.20 -32.21
CA ILE A 180 7.76 -10.92 -31.77
C ILE A 180 6.50 -11.18 -30.95
N VAL A 181 6.44 -10.58 -29.75
CA VAL A 181 5.26 -10.66 -28.89
C VAL A 181 4.73 -9.26 -28.64
N ASN A 182 3.43 -9.09 -28.82
CA ASN A 182 2.71 -7.87 -28.55
C ASN A 182 1.62 -8.14 -27.52
N ILE A 183 1.45 -7.24 -26.56
CA ILE A 183 0.35 -7.30 -25.61
C ILE A 183 -0.95 -6.88 -26.31
N LEU A 184 -2.01 -7.66 -26.16
CA LEU A 184 -3.36 -7.36 -26.63
C LEU A 184 -4.24 -6.84 -25.49
N LYS A 185 -4.12 -7.47 -24.31
CA LYS A 185 -4.79 -7.07 -23.07
C LYS A 185 -3.83 -7.17 -21.89
N ASP A 186 -3.95 -6.25 -20.97
CA ASP A 186 -3.19 -6.30 -19.71
C ASP A 186 -3.78 -7.32 -18.72
N ASP A 187 -3.15 -7.49 -17.54
CA ASP A 187 -3.61 -8.40 -16.50
C ASP A 187 -5.01 -8.08 -15.95
N LYS A 188 -5.52 -6.88 -16.15
CA LYS A 188 -6.88 -6.47 -15.79
C LYS A 188 -7.88 -6.67 -16.92
N GLY A 189 -7.40 -7.08 -18.10
CA GLY A 189 -8.22 -7.28 -19.30
C GLY A 189 -8.49 -5.99 -20.07
N VAL A 190 -7.74 -4.93 -19.81
CA VAL A 190 -7.84 -3.67 -20.58
C VAL A 190 -7.09 -3.85 -21.90
N GLU A 191 -7.78 -3.55 -22.99
CA GLU A 191 -7.22 -3.68 -24.34
C GLU A 191 -6.12 -2.64 -24.58
N SER A 192 -5.01 -3.10 -25.16
CA SER A 192 -3.94 -2.25 -25.68
C SER A 192 -4.30 -1.79 -27.09
N GLY A 193 -4.07 -0.53 -27.40
CA GLY A 193 -4.32 0.00 -28.76
C GLY A 193 -3.51 -0.75 -29.82
N GLU A 194 -4.06 -0.85 -31.05
CA GLU A 194 -3.40 -1.51 -32.16
C GLU A 194 -2.00 -0.89 -32.43
N GLY A 195 -1.00 -1.75 -32.60
CA GLY A 195 0.36 -1.40 -33.00
C GLY A 195 1.27 -0.90 -31.86
N THR A 196 0.77 -0.77 -30.65
CA THR A 196 1.56 -0.36 -29.48
C THR A 196 1.63 -1.51 -28.49
N GLY A 197 2.78 -2.12 -28.26
CA GLY A 197 2.85 -3.11 -27.21
C GLY A 197 3.80 -4.26 -27.44
N LYS A 198 4.82 -4.08 -28.30
CA LYS A 198 5.92 -5.06 -28.34
C LYS A 198 6.55 -5.16 -26.96
N VAL A 199 6.65 -6.39 -26.44
CA VAL A 199 7.23 -6.67 -25.15
C VAL A 199 8.55 -7.42 -25.27
N ASP A 200 9.40 -7.29 -24.23
CA ASP A 200 10.57 -8.15 -24.08
C ASP A 200 10.14 -9.59 -23.78
N ILE A 201 10.84 -10.56 -24.35
CA ILE A 201 10.52 -11.99 -24.25
C ILE A 201 11.71 -12.82 -23.77
N GLY A 202 12.74 -12.17 -23.23
CA GLY A 202 13.93 -12.82 -22.70
C GLY A 202 13.69 -13.54 -21.36
N ASP A 203 14.74 -14.20 -20.86
CA ASP A 203 14.75 -14.95 -19.59
C ASP A 203 15.13 -14.08 -18.39
N SER A 204 14.87 -12.79 -18.44
CA SER A 204 15.22 -11.82 -17.42
C SER A 204 14.00 -11.18 -16.74
N ASP A 205 14.25 -10.46 -15.65
CA ASP A 205 13.22 -9.70 -14.92
C ASP A 205 12.55 -8.59 -15.76
N GLN A 206 13.16 -8.21 -16.90
CA GLN A 206 12.60 -7.26 -17.85
C GLN A 206 11.57 -7.87 -18.79
N ASN A 207 11.33 -9.19 -18.69
CA ASN A 207 10.37 -9.89 -19.54
C ASN A 207 8.97 -9.30 -19.38
N GLY A 208 8.43 -8.79 -20.49
CA GLY A 208 7.09 -8.20 -20.57
C GLY A 208 6.01 -9.19 -21.06
N PHE A 209 6.37 -10.41 -21.45
CA PHE A 209 5.44 -11.51 -21.75
C PHE A 209 5.01 -12.17 -20.43
N LYS A 210 4.23 -11.40 -19.65
CA LYS A 210 4.04 -11.60 -18.21
C LYS A 210 2.57 -11.80 -17.85
N PHE A 211 2.31 -12.73 -16.93
CA PHE A 211 0.99 -13.00 -16.33
C PHE A 211 1.11 -12.87 -14.82
N VAL A 212 0.24 -12.06 -14.20
CA VAL A 212 0.27 -11.77 -12.77
C VAL A 212 -0.99 -12.31 -12.09
N ASN A 213 -0.83 -13.25 -11.17
CA ASN A 213 -1.92 -13.74 -10.34
C ASN A 213 -1.69 -13.39 -8.88
N THR A 214 -2.80 -13.25 -8.15
CA THR A 214 -2.74 -12.93 -6.72
C THR A 214 -3.71 -13.82 -5.95
N TYR A 215 -3.19 -14.62 -5.03
CA TYR A 215 -4.02 -15.31 -4.05
C TYR A 215 -4.21 -14.42 -2.83
N VAL A 216 -5.46 -14.26 -2.43
CA VAL A 216 -5.87 -13.40 -1.32
C VAL A 216 -6.64 -14.23 -0.32
N GLN A 217 -6.27 -14.09 0.94
CA GLN A 217 -7.03 -14.60 2.08
C GLN A 217 -7.37 -13.42 3.00
N GLU A 218 -8.57 -13.40 3.55
CA GLU A 218 -8.97 -12.42 4.55
C GLU A 218 -8.23 -12.65 5.88
N ALA A 219 -7.75 -11.57 6.48
CA ALA A 219 -7.04 -11.62 7.76
C ALA A 219 -7.96 -12.05 8.91
N GLY A 220 -7.42 -12.77 9.88
CA GLY A 220 -8.15 -13.21 11.07
C GLY A 220 -8.97 -14.48 10.90
N THR A 221 -9.12 -15.02 9.68
CA THR A 221 -9.98 -16.16 9.36
C THR A 221 -9.39 -17.53 9.72
N GLY A 222 -8.14 -17.58 10.18
CA GLY A 222 -7.40 -18.80 10.52
C GLY A 222 -6.45 -19.26 9.42
N GLU A 223 -5.68 -20.32 9.69
CA GLU A 223 -4.69 -20.86 8.74
C GLU A 223 -5.35 -21.60 7.55
N ARG A 224 -6.58 -22.01 7.72
CA ARG A 224 -7.40 -22.69 6.68
C ARG A 224 -8.82 -22.14 6.78
N PRO A 225 -9.13 -21.06 6.09
CA PRO A 225 -10.47 -20.49 6.14
C PRO A 225 -11.49 -21.48 5.58
N ASP A 226 -12.43 -21.85 6.45
CA ASP A 226 -13.62 -22.59 6.03
C ASP A 226 -14.71 -21.54 5.77
N PRO A 227 -15.29 -21.48 4.56
CA PRO A 227 -16.30 -20.49 4.22
C PRO A 227 -17.56 -20.60 5.09
N THR A 228 -17.80 -21.79 5.68
CA THR A 228 -18.97 -22.04 6.54
C THR A 228 -18.66 -21.91 8.03
N ASN A 229 -17.39 -21.96 8.43
CA ASN A 229 -16.96 -21.95 9.82
C ASN A 229 -15.53 -21.35 9.95
N PRO A 230 -15.39 -20.03 9.82
CA PRO A 230 -14.11 -19.35 10.04
C PRO A 230 -13.66 -19.52 11.49
N ASP A 231 -12.41 -19.17 11.79
CA ASP A 231 -11.88 -19.16 13.16
C ASP A 231 -12.87 -18.44 14.11
N PRO A 232 -13.23 -19.01 15.27
CA PRO A 232 -14.15 -18.38 16.21
C PRO A 232 -13.79 -16.94 16.61
N ASP A 233 -12.49 -16.63 16.66
CA ASP A 233 -12.00 -15.28 16.93
C ASP A 233 -12.40 -14.30 15.83
N TYR A 234 -12.52 -14.74 14.57
CA TYR A 234 -12.93 -13.90 13.45
C TYR A 234 -14.37 -13.37 13.60
N THR A 235 -15.30 -14.19 14.07
CA THR A 235 -16.70 -13.76 14.26
C THR A 235 -16.77 -12.53 15.15
N THR A 236 -15.94 -12.49 16.20
CA THR A 236 -15.88 -11.38 17.15
C THR A 236 -15.06 -10.22 16.62
N ASN A 237 -13.89 -10.49 16.02
CA ASN A 237 -12.87 -9.46 15.76
C ASN A 237 -12.77 -9.05 14.28
N GLY A 238 -13.29 -9.85 13.33
CA GLY A 238 -13.09 -9.61 11.91
C GLY A 238 -11.63 -9.70 11.51
N SER A 239 -11.27 -8.99 10.43
CA SER A 239 -9.88 -8.88 9.99
C SER A 239 -9.02 -8.06 10.95
N LEU A 240 -9.60 -7.02 11.56
CA LEU A 240 -9.00 -6.15 12.59
C LEU A 240 -10.08 -5.57 13.49
N ASN A 241 -9.89 -5.61 14.80
CA ASN A 241 -10.77 -4.93 15.76
C ASN A 241 -10.00 -3.88 16.57
N VAL A 242 -10.47 -2.66 16.56
CA VAL A 242 -9.94 -1.56 17.39
C VAL A 242 -10.89 -1.37 18.56
N LEU A 243 -10.45 -1.74 19.76
CA LEU A 243 -11.22 -1.63 20.99
C LEU A 243 -10.84 -0.37 21.75
N LYS A 244 -11.80 0.21 22.47
CA LYS A 244 -11.58 1.41 23.29
C LYS A 244 -12.01 1.18 24.74
N LYS A 245 -11.12 1.53 25.66
CA LYS A 245 -11.36 1.55 27.10
C LYS A 245 -10.85 2.83 27.73
N VAL A 246 -11.60 3.36 28.68
CA VAL A 246 -11.20 4.55 29.45
C VAL A 246 -11.19 4.21 30.94
N VAL A 247 -10.07 4.52 31.62
CA VAL A 247 -9.90 4.25 33.03
C VAL A 247 -9.48 5.51 33.77
N LYS A 248 -9.96 5.66 35.01
CA LYS A 248 -9.48 6.73 35.89
C LYS A 248 -8.09 6.45 36.41
N ASN A 249 -7.37 7.49 36.84
CA ASN A 249 -6.09 7.31 37.49
C ASN A 249 -6.28 6.75 38.90
N VAL A 250 -5.87 5.50 39.11
CA VAL A 250 -6.07 4.79 40.39
C VAL A 250 -5.21 5.31 41.55
N ASN A 251 -4.19 6.12 41.25
CA ASN A 251 -3.26 6.63 42.26
C ASN A 251 -3.71 7.96 42.91
N SER A 252 -4.87 8.50 42.50
CA SER A 252 -5.44 9.71 43.09
C SER A 252 -6.63 9.39 43.98
N LYS A 253 -6.61 9.80 45.24
CA LYS A 253 -7.73 9.65 46.20
C LYS A 253 -8.97 10.41 45.73
N ASP A 254 -8.79 11.48 44.97
CA ASP A 254 -9.84 12.38 44.46
C ASP A 254 -10.15 12.12 42.98
N ALA A 255 -9.97 10.87 42.50
CA ALA A 255 -10.18 10.50 41.12
C ALA A 255 -11.67 10.65 40.72
N THR A 256 -11.99 11.69 39.97
CA THR A 256 -13.26 11.78 39.25
C THR A 256 -13.30 10.72 38.16
N ALA A 257 -14.49 10.14 37.93
CA ALA A 257 -14.67 9.24 36.78
C ALA A 257 -14.50 10.05 35.48
N PRO A 258 -13.86 9.49 34.45
CA PRO A 258 -13.86 10.09 33.12
C PRO A 258 -15.30 10.19 32.60
N ASP A 259 -15.58 11.19 31.76
CA ASP A 259 -16.88 11.31 31.09
C ASP A 259 -17.07 10.09 30.17
N SER A 260 -18.16 9.35 30.38
CA SER A 260 -18.51 8.18 29.57
C SER A 260 -18.88 8.53 28.11
N ASN A 261 -19.19 9.81 27.84
CA ASN A 261 -19.51 10.30 26.50
C ASN A 261 -18.29 10.90 25.78
N GLU A 262 -17.12 10.91 26.41
CA GLU A 262 -15.92 11.43 25.80
C GLU A 262 -15.53 10.65 24.56
N GLU A 263 -15.40 11.34 23.42
CA GLU A 263 -15.03 10.76 22.13
C GLU A 263 -13.52 10.92 21.89
N PHE A 264 -12.93 9.89 21.33
CA PHE A 264 -11.52 9.85 20.94
C PHE A 264 -11.44 9.69 19.43
N ASP A 265 -10.64 10.54 18.79
CA ASP A 265 -10.44 10.54 17.35
C ASP A 265 -9.38 9.51 16.96
N PHE A 266 -9.75 8.64 16.03
CA PHE A 266 -8.91 7.59 15.48
C PHE A 266 -8.71 7.75 13.99
N THR A 267 -7.55 7.32 13.51
CA THR A 267 -7.24 7.17 12.09
C THR A 267 -6.64 5.78 11.89
N ALA A 268 -7.22 4.99 11.01
CA ALA A 268 -6.64 3.73 10.53
C ALA A 268 -6.12 3.94 9.10
N GLU A 269 -4.83 3.70 8.90
CA GLU A 269 -4.18 3.68 7.59
C GLU A 269 -3.88 2.23 7.21
N PHE A 270 -4.22 1.83 5.98
CA PHE A 270 -4.00 0.49 5.45
C PHE A 270 -3.06 0.56 4.25
N THR A 271 -2.03 -0.29 4.22
CA THR A 271 -1.20 -0.51 3.03
C THR A 271 -1.41 -1.94 2.59
N PHE A 272 -2.04 -2.10 1.45
CA PHE A 272 -2.42 -3.40 0.90
C PHE A 272 -1.21 -4.13 0.31
N PRO A 273 -1.16 -5.47 0.40
CA PRO A 273 -0.12 -6.27 -0.23
C PRO A 273 -0.22 -6.22 -1.77
N ALA A 274 0.84 -6.66 -2.44
CA ALA A 274 0.93 -6.63 -3.90
C ALA A 274 -0.24 -7.34 -4.57
N GLY A 275 -0.79 -6.71 -5.60
CA GLY A 275 -1.93 -7.24 -6.36
C GLY A 275 -3.30 -7.06 -5.71
N THR A 276 -3.38 -6.38 -4.56
CA THR A 276 -4.62 -6.09 -3.84
C THR A 276 -4.83 -4.60 -3.60
N ASP A 277 -6.06 -4.21 -3.33
CA ASP A 277 -6.46 -2.84 -2.99
C ASP A 277 -7.70 -2.83 -2.08
N GLN A 278 -8.26 -1.64 -1.83
CA GLN A 278 -9.44 -1.48 -0.99
C GLN A 278 -10.72 -2.16 -1.51
N THR A 279 -10.74 -2.62 -2.77
CA THR A 279 -11.91 -3.28 -3.38
C THR A 279 -11.81 -4.81 -3.36
N THR A 280 -10.65 -5.34 -3.01
CA THR A 280 -10.38 -6.77 -2.89
C THR A 280 -11.32 -7.41 -1.85
N LEU A 281 -11.70 -8.67 -2.05
CA LEU A 281 -12.64 -9.41 -1.19
C LEU A 281 -14.05 -8.77 -1.10
N GLY A 282 -14.43 -7.93 -2.07
CA GLY A 282 -15.71 -7.24 -2.07
C GLY A 282 -15.70 -5.87 -1.41
N GLY A 283 -14.53 -5.41 -0.97
CA GLY A 283 -14.30 -4.07 -0.45
C GLY A 283 -14.33 -3.97 1.07
N VAL A 284 -13.37 -3.22 1.63
CA VAL A 284 -13.20 -3.03 3.07
C VAL A 284 -14.51 -2.58 3.73
N LYS A 285 -14.90 -3.26 4.81
CA LYS A 285 -16.05 -2.87 5.63
C LYS A 285 -15.60 -2.38 7.00
N ALA A 286 -16.33 -1.39 7.52
CA ALA A 286 -16.26 -0.91 8.88
C ALA A 286 -17.62 -1.15 9.57
N ASN A 287 -17.64 -1.93 10.66
CA ASN A 287 -18.85 -2.35 11.35
C ASN A 287 -19.94 -2.89 10.40
N GLY A 288 -19.53 -3.72 9.41
CA GLY A 288 -20.41 -4.37 8.45
C GLY A 288 -20.84 -3.52 7.25
N THR A 289 -20.41 -2.26 7.17
CA THR A 289 -20.72 -1.37 6.05
C THR A 289 -19.50 -1.17 5.17
N VAL A 290 -19.64 -1.36 3.85
CA VAL A 290 -18.57 -1.08 2.88
C VAL A 290 -18.20 0.39 2.95
N ILE A 291 -16.91 0.66 3.07
CA ILE A 291 -16.37 2.01 3.13
C ILE A 291 -15.44 2.29 1.95
N THR A 292 -15.35 3.56 1.56
CA THR A 292 -14.30 4.03 0.65
C THR A 292 -13.22 4.69 1.49
N LEU A 293 -12.00 4.20 1.37
CA LEU A 293 -10.85 4.76 2.08
C LEU A 293 -10.39 6.06 1.40
N ALA A 294 -10.16 7.11 2.19
CA ALA A 294 -9.54 8.32 1.68
C ALA A 294 -8.14 8.00 1.14
N ASP A 295 -7.81 8.54 -0.05
CA ASP A 295 -6.57 8.24 -0.78
C ASP A 295 -6.32 6.72 -0.97
N GLY A 296 -7.41 5.91 -1.00
CA GLY A 296 -7.33 4.45 -1.12
C GLY A 296 -6.77 3.72 0.08
N LYS A 297 -6.54 4.39 1.22
CA LYS A 297 -5.88 3.79 2.39
C LYS A 297 -6.31 4.28 3.77
N THR A 298 -6.99 5.41 3.89
CA THR A 298 -7.23 6.05 5.20
C THR A 298 -8.72 6.05 5.58
N HIS A 299 -9.01 5.65 6.83
CA HIS A 299 -10.34 5.77 7.44
C HIS A 299 -10.26 6.47 8.79
N THR A 300 -11.11 7.47 9.02
CA THR A 300 -11.21 8.20 10.30
C THR A 300 -12.51 7.85 11.01
N PHE A 301 -12.45 7.67 12.32
CA PHE A 301 -13.61 7.32 13.14
C PHE A 301 -13.44 7.80 14.57
N LYS A 302 -14.50 7.69 15.37
CA LYS A 302 -14.51 8.04 16.79
C LYS A 302 -14.95 6.88 17.64
N LEU A 303 -14.35 6.71 18.81
CA LEU A 303 -14.75 5.71 19.80
C LEU A 303 -14.90 6.36 21.16
N LYS A 304 -15.89 5.90 21.92
CA LYS A 304 -16.10 6.17 23.35
C LYS A 304 -15.61 5.00 24.19
N ASP A 305 -15.72 5.13 25.51
CA ASP A 305 -15.45 4.00 26.40
C ASP A 305 -16.35 2.80 26.07
N LYS A 306 -15.72 1.62 25.89
CA LYS A 306 -16.34 0.34 25.53
C LYS A 306 -16.82 0.23 24.08
N ASP A 307 -16.59 1.23 23.24
CA ASP A 307 -16.85 1.12 21.80
C ASP A 307 -15.75 0.30 21.11
N ASN A 308 -16.07 -0.17 19.91
CA ASN A 308 -15.11 -0.78 19.00
C ASN A 308 -15.37 -0.41 17.54
N MET A 309 -14.34 -0.52 16.72
CA MET A 309 -14.41 -0.46 15.27
C MET A 309 -13.89 -1.79 14.71
N LYS A 310 -14.79 -2.58 14.14
CA LYS A 310 -14.47 -3.83 13.48
C LYS A 310 -14.34 -3.66 11.98
N PHE A 311 -13.17 -3.97 11.44
CA PHE A 311 -12.92 -4.03 10.01
C PHE A 311 -12.96 -5.48 9.53
N THR A 312 -13.56 -5.69 8.35
CA THR A 312 -13.58 -6.97 7.64
C THR A 312 -13.15 -6.76 6.19
N GLU A 313 -12.91 -7.84 5.46
CA GLU A 313 -12.42 -7.86 4.08
C GLU A 313 -11.05 -7.16 3.90
N LEU A 314 -10.19 -7.23 4.93
CA LEU A 314 -8.80 -6.82 4.82
C LEU A 314 -7.93 -8.05 4.50
N PRO A 315 -7.14 -8.02 3.42
CA PRO A 315 -6.23 -9.12 3.07
C PRO A 315 -5.18 -9.41 4.15
N VAL A 316 -4.83 -10.68 4.35
CA VAL A 316 -3.60 -11.07 5.06
C VAL A 316 -2.42 -10.33 4.42
N GLY A 317 -1.51 -9.83 5.24
CA GLY A 317 -0.39 -9.06 4.74
C GLY A 317 -0.62 -7.55 4.70
N THR A 318 -1.86 -7.07 4.86
CA THR A 318 -2.15 -5.64 4.98
C THR A 318 -1.38 -5.06 6.16
N THR A 319 -0.56 -4.05 5.90
CA THR A 319 0.10 -3.29 6.97
C THR A 319 -0.85 -2.22 7.46
N ILE A 320 -1.01 -2.15 8.79
CA ILE A 320 -1.86 -1.18 9.45
C ILE A 320 -1.04 -0.14 10.21
N LYS A 321 -1.60 1.07 10.31
CA LYS A 321 -1.19 2.09 11.26
C LYS A 321 -2.45 2.69 11.86
N VAL A 322 -2.76 2.31 13.10
CA VAL A 322 -3.88 2.86 13.87
C VAL A 322 -3.34 3.93 14.80
N THR A 323 -3.82 5.15 14.62
CA THR A 323 -3.42 6.31 15.43
C THR A 323 -4.63 6.80 16.23
N GLU A 324 -4.52 6.83 17.55
CA GLU A 324 -5.38 7.63 18.38
C GLU A 324 -4.78 9.03 18.53
N ALA A 325 -5.55 10.06 18.19
CA ALA A 325 -5.10 11.43 18.34
C ALA A 325 -4.83 11.79 19.80
N ALA A 326 -3.92 12.74 20.03
CA ALA A 326 -3.67 13.27 21.37
C ALA A 326 -4.96 13.85 21.97
N LYS A 327 -5.26 13.47 23.21
CA LYS A 327 -6.42 13.97 23.95
C LYS A 327 -5.97 14.61 25.27
N ALA A 328 -6.46 15.81 25.54
CA ALA A 328 -6.12 16.53 26.78
C ALA A 328 -6.50 15.73 28.03
N ASN A 329 -5.58 15.64 28.98
CA ASN A 329 -5.71 14.91 30.23
C ASN A 329 -5.75 13.38 30.13
N TYR A 330 -5.47 12.81 28.96
CA TYR A 330 -5.40 11.36 28.79
C TYR A 330 -4.00 10.90 28.39
N LYS A 331 -3.63 9.70 28.86
CA LYS A 331 -2.44 8.97 28.45
C LYS A 331 -2.88 7.63 27.85
N GLY A 332 -2.59 7.43 26.56
CA GLY A 332 -2.91 6.21 25.84
C GLY A 332 -1.91 5.09 26.09
N SER A 333 -2.41 3.85 26.10
CA SER A 333 -1.65 2.60 25.99
C SER A 333 -2.47 1.61 25.20
N ALA A 334 -1.84 0.63 24.57
CA ALA A 334 -2.58 -0.46 23.92
C ALA A 334 -1.89 -1.80 24.09
N VAL A 335 -2.69 -2.86 24.08
CA VAL A 335 -2.26 -4.22 23.77
C VAL A 335 -2.58 -4.44 22.29
N VAL A 336 -1.55 -4.63 21.49
CA VAL A 336 -1.64 -4.87 20.05
C VAL A 336 -1.40 -6.34 19.80
N THR A 337 -2.43 -7.05 19.34
CA THR A 337 -2.35 -8.45 18.96
C THR A 337 -2.38 -8.51 17.44
N LEU A 338 -1.33 -8.99 16.80
CA LEU A 338 -1.28 -9.18 15.35
C LEU A 338 -0.85 -10.61 15.05
N ASN A 339 -1.62 -11.26 14.20
CA ASN A 339 -1.45 -12.70 13.92
C ASN A 339 -1.37 -13.56 15.20
N GLY A 340 -2.16 -13.20 16.21
CA GLY A 340 -2.19 -13.88 17.51
C GLY A 340 -1.03 -13.55 18.46
N VAL A 341 -0.08 -12.69 18.06
CA VAL A 341 1.08 -12.28 18.90
C VAL A 341 0.80 -10.94 19.56
N GLU A 342 0.91 -10.88 20.88
CA GLU A 342 0.65 -9.69 21.67
C GLU A 342 1.90 -8.83 21.91
N THR A 343 1.75 -7.51 21.78
CA THR A 343 2.75 -6.52 22.09
C THR A 343 2.09 -5.35 22.82
N SER A 344 2.70 -4.86 23.91
CA SER A 344 2.20 -3.68 24.63
C SER A 344 2.92 -2.43 24.21
N ILE A 345 2.16 -1.35 23.96
CA ILE A 345 2.66 -0.02 23.63
C ILE A 345 2.03 1.03 24.56
N ALA A 346 2.70 2.15 24.76
CA ALA A 346 2.16 3.27 25.52
C ALA A 346 2.73 4.60 25.01
N ALA A 347 1.90 5.65 25.04
CA ALA A 347 2.35 7.02 24.88
C ALA A 347 3.36 7.37 26.00
N ALA A 348 4.39 8.16 25.70
CA ALA A 348 5.39 8.52 26.69
C ALA A 348 4.80 9.40 27.78
N LYS A 349 3.92 10.33 27.41
CA LYS A 349 3.31 11.33 28.30
C LYS A 349 1.80 11.41 28.11
N TYR A 350 1.16 12.20 28.97
CA TYR A 350 -0.21 12.67 28.76
C TYR A 350 -0.26 13.62 27.56
N ASN A 351 -1.40 13.71 26.92
CA ASN A 351 -1.63 14.58 25.76
C ASN A 351 -0.76 14.25 24.54
N GLU A 352 -0.38 13.00 24.38
CA GLU A 352 0.34 12.50 23.21
C GLU A 352 -0.52 11.49 22.44
N ALA A 353 -0.33 11.44 21.12
CA ALA A 353 -0.95 10.44 20.28
C ALA A 353 -0.39 9.04 20.59
N LEU A 354 -1.22 8.03 20.43
CA LEU A 354 -0.82 6.64 20.51
C LEU A 354 -0.84 6.05 19.10
N ILE A 355 0.22 5.34 18.70
CA ILE A 355 0.35 4.75 17.38
C ILE A 355 0.61 3.25 17.53
N ALA A 356 -0.31 2.45 16.98
CA ALA A 356 -0.17 1.00 16.82
C ALA A 356 0.05 0.69 15.35
N ASN A 357 1.09 -0.06 15.01
CA ASN A 357 1.39 -0.45 13.64
C ASN A 357 1.86 -1.91 13.56
N GLY A 358 1.72 -2.49 12.37
CA GLY A 358 2.19 -3.83 12.07
C GLY A 358 1.42 -4.47 10.91
N LYS A 359 1.58 -5.76 10.74
CA LYS A 359 1.05 -6.52 9.60
C LYS A 359 -0.05 -7.48 10.08
N LEU A 360 -1.21 -7.46 9.42
CA LEU A 360 -2.30 -8.37 9.68
C LEU A 360 -1.93 -9.79 9.23
N GLY A 361 -2.26 -10.76 10.06
CA GLY A 361 -2.04 -12.17 9.77
C GLY A 361 -3.32 -12.99 9.74
N GLN A 362 -3.16 -14.29 9.55
CA GLN A 362 -4.26 -15.25 9.49
C GLN A 362 -5.00 -15.43 10.83
N LYS A 363 -4.29 -15.30 11.97
CA LYS A 363 -4.88 -15.36 13.30
C LYS A 363 -5.42 -14.00 13.71
N LYS A 364 -6.07 -13.91 14.88
CA LYS A 364 -6.71 -12.69 15.36
C LYS A 364 -5.79 -11.45 15.32
N ASN A 365 -6.38 -10.32 14.98
CA ASN A 365 -5.73 -9.03 14.95
C ASN A 365 -6.57 -8.00 15.72
N ILE A 366 -6.01 -7.44 16.80
CA ILE A 366 -6.70 -6.54 17.73
C ILE A 366 -5.77 -5.40 18.12
N VAL A 367 -6.33 -4.19 18.22
CA VAL A 367 -5.70 -3.03 18.84
C VAL A 367 -6.58 -2.62 20.02
N ASP A 368 -6.26 -3.08 21.24
CA ASP A 368 -7.01 -2.78 22.46
C ASP A 368 -6.43 -1.55 23.16
N VAL A 369 -7.05 -0.40 22.91
CA VAL A 369 -6.60 0.91 23.41
C VAL A 369 -7.22 1.23 24.75
N THR A 370 -6.39 1.50 25.74
CA THR A 370 -6.80 1.98 27.07
C THR A 370 -6.25 3.40 27.32
N ASN A 371 -7.16 4.36 27.54
CA ASN A 371 -6.78 5.70 27.98
C ASN A 371 -6.96 5.86 29.48
N ARG A 372 -5.88 6.32 30.11
CA ARG A 372 -5.88 6.67 31.52
C ARG A 372 -6.11 8.18 31.67
N TYR A 373 -7.20 8.53 32.34
CA TYR A 373 -7.53 9.94 32.65
C TYR A 373 -6.63 10.48 33.79
N ASN A 374 -6.04 11.65 33.55
CA ASN A 374 -5.32 12.39 34.56
C ASN A 374 -6.24 13.43 35.21
N ASN A 375 -6.74 13.11 36.38
CA ASN A 375 -7.63 14.01 37.12
C ASN A 375 -6.91 14.93 38.12
N VAL A 376 -5.60 15.14 37.96
CA VAL A 376 -4.90 16.15 38.75
C VAL A 376 -5.40 17.53 38.28
N PRO A 377 -6.20 18.24 39.07
CA PRO A 377 -6.62 19.58 38.68
C PRO A 377 -5.38 20.45 38.47
N THR A 378 -5.27 21.04 37.30
CA THR A 378 -4.24 22.05 37.02
C THR A 378 -4.35 23.27 37.98
N THR A 379 -5.51 23.41 38.61
CA THR A 379 -5.81 24.40 39.66
C THR A 379 -5.17 24.10 41.00
N GLY A 380 -4.67 22.89 41.29
CA GLY A 380 -4.06 22.53 42.57
C GLY A 380 -2.80 23.33 42.87
N ILE A 381 -2.05 23.76 41.86
CA ILE A 381 -0.88 24.63 42.05
C ILE A 381 -1.32 26.06 42.35
N ILE A 382 -2.41 26.53 41.75
CA ILE A 382 -2.91 27.90 41.98
C ILE A 382 -3.63 27.97 43.33
N MET A 383 -4.34 26.96 43.75
CA MET A 383 -5.03 26.95 45.06
C MET A 383 -4.07 26.89 46.25
N ASN A 384 -2.94 26.21 46.13
CA ASN A 384 -1.91 26.21 47.17
C ASN A 384 -1.11 27.52 47.26
N VAL A 385 -1.02 28.29 46.17
CA VAL A 385 -0.27 29.54 46.11
C VAL A 385 -1.17 30.75 46.36
N LEU A 386 -2.48 30.64 46.05
CA LEU A 386 -3.43 31.75 46.21
C LEU A 386 -3.45 32.39 47.62
N PRO A 387 -3.48 31.61 48.73
CA PRO A 387 -3.39 32.20 50.07
C PRO A 387 -2.11 33.00 50.31
N TYR A 388 -0.99 32.52 49.79
CA TYR A 388 0.30 33.24 49.97
C TYR A 388 0.37 34.48 49.10
N VAL A 389 -0.14 34.47 47.87
CA VAL A 389 -0.24 35.67 47.01
C VAL A 389 -1.16 36.71 47.63
N LEU A 390 -2.29 36.25 48.18
CA LEU A 390 -3.27 37.13 48.85
C LEU A 390 -2.64 37.76 50.13
N MET A 391 -1.91 36.99 50.93
CA MET A 391 -1.17 37.48 52.09
C MET A 391 -0.10 38.51 51.73
N ILE A 392 0.68 38.22 50.67
CA ILE A 392 1.71 39.16 50.18
C ILE A 392 1.08 40.47 49.70
N ALA A 393 -0.03 40.39 48.98
CA ALA A 393 -0.79 41.56 48.51
C ALA A 393 -1.36 42.38 49.68
N LEU A 394 -1.93 41.73 50.70
CA LEU A 394 -2.42 42.40 51.94
C LEU A 394 -1.30 43.04 52.72
N CYS A 395 -0.17 42.36 52.90
CA CYS A 395 1.02 42.95 53.58
C CYS A 395 1.58 44.14 52.80
N GLY A 396 1.62 44.06 51.47
CA GLY A 396 2.06 45.19 50.63
C GLY A 396 1.11 46.38 50.72
N ALA A 397 -0.19 46.15 50.74
CA ALA A 397 -1.20 47.20 50.90
C ALA A 397 -1.12 47.84 52.29
N ALA A 398 -0.91 47.05 53.36
CA ALA A 398 -0.74 47.56 54.74
C ALA A 398 0.52 48.41 54.88
N LEU A 399 1.64 47.98 54.27
CA LEU A 399 2.90 48.73 54.26
C LEU A 399 2.76 50.04 53.49
N THR A 400 2.12 50.07 52.35
CA THR A 400 1.88 51.32 51.61
C THR A 400 0.97 52.27 52.35
N ALA A 401 -0.10 51.77 52.96
CA ALA A 401 -0.98 52.55 53.83
C ALA A 401 -0.18 53.17 55.02
N PHE A 402 0.62 52.36 55.70
CA PHE A 402 1.46 52.84 56.81
C PHE A 402 2.42 53.93 56.35
N VAL A 403 3.10 53.81 55.25
CA VAL A 403 4.01 54.83 54.71
C VAL A 403 3.29 56.13 54.38
N VAL A 404 2.10 56.02 53.78
CA VAL A 404 1.25 57.19 53.44
C VAL A 404 0.78 57.90 54.72
N PHE A 405 0.32 57.17 55.74
CA PHE A 405 -0.08 57.75 57.01
C PHE A 405 1.10 58.40 57.76
N LYS A 406 2.28 57.78 57.76
CA LYS A 406 3.49 58.36 58.38
C LYS A 406 3.92 59.65 57.67
N ARG A 407 3.86 59.67 56.30
CA ARG A 407 4.18 60.95 55.59
C ARG A 407 3.19 62.05 55.87
N ARG A 408 1.90 61.77 56.04
CA ARG A 408 0.89 62.77 56.42
C ARG A 408 1.01 63.29 57.80
N ARG A 409 1.61 62.51 58.74
CA ARG A 409 1.93 62.99 60.14
C ARG A 409 3.17 63.82 60.23
N VAL A 410 4.08 63.77 59.30
CA VAL A 410 5.33 64.53 59.28
C VAL A 410 5.15 65.89 58.58
N GLN A 411 4.05 66.11 57.89
CA GLN A 411 3.72 67.36 57.20
C GLN A 411 2.68 68.26 57.97
N LYS A 412 2.34 67.86 59.18
CA LYS A 412 1.66 68.73 60.15
C LYS A 412 2.70 69.06 61.28
#